data_a4b94f4e92bc9d4e61baadfc66d7f472
#
_entry.id   a4b94f4e92bc9d4e61baadfc66d7f472
#
_cell.length_a   1.000
_cell.length_b   1.000
_cell.length_c   1.000
_cell.angle_alpha   90.00
_cell.angle_beta   90.00
_cell.angle_gamma   90.00
#
_symmetry.space_group_name_H-M   'P 1'
#
loop_
_entity.id
_entity.type
_entity.pdbx_description
1 polymer ?
#
loop_
_entity_poly.entity_id
_entity_poly.type
_entity_poly.pdbx_seq_one_letter_code
_entity_poly.pdbx_strand_id
1 'polypeptide(L)'
;MFVRPVAALAAICLVGFAPIAQAADKPTDPEIAHIAYTASAIDIEAAKLAIAKSKTKAVVDFANDMVRDHEAVNVQALDLVKKLNVTPEDNYTSKALTQAAADERAKLDKLDGAAFDKAYVENEVAYHKQVNDALETLLIPSAENAELKSLLETGLKIFQGHQQHAEHVATDLE
;
A
#
# COMPACT_ATOMS: atom_id res chain seq x y z
N MET A 1 74.89 11.80 23.51
CA MET A 1 73.89 12.87 23.28
C MET A 1 72.69 12.22 22.61
N PHE A 2 71.72 11.77 23.43
CA PHE A 2 70.57 11.00 22.97
C PHE A 2 69.38 11.96 22.85
N VAL A 3 68.88 12.13 21.65
CA VAL A 3 67.67 12.90 21.36
C VAL A 3 66.46 11.95 21.42
N ARG A 4 65.55 12.17 22.33
CA ARG A 4 64.26 11.46 22.43
C ARG A 4 63.21 12.12 21.52
N PRO A 5 62.46 11.38 20.70
CA PRO A 5 61.32 11.95 19.99
C PRO A 5 60.13 12.02 20.91
N VAL A 6 59.51 13.19 20.94
CA VAL A 6 58.22 13.45 21.59
C VAL A 6 57.11 12.97 20.65
N ALA A 7 56.37 11.93 21.06
CA ALA A 7 55.16 11.50 20.37
C ALA A 7 54.00 12.41 20.75
N ALA A 8 53.48 13.18 19.80
CA ALA A 8 52.26 13.94 19.93
C ALA A 8 51.06 13.02 19.70
N LEU A 9 50.29 12.72 20.73
CA LEU A 9 48.98 12.07 20.63
C LEU A 9 47.98 13.09 20.11
N ALA A 10 47.56 12.92 18.85
CA ALA A 10 46.40 13.62 18.31
C ALA A 10 45.11 12.90 18.77
N ALA A 11 44.37 13.52 19.69
CA ALA A 11 43.05 13.06 20.09
C ALA A 11 42.06 13.43 18.97
N ILE A 12 41.61 12.39 18.21
CA ILE A 12 40.53 12.54 17.24
C ILE A 12 39.21 12.49 18.02
N CYS A 13 38.59 13.65 18.21
CA CYS A 13 37.21 13.71 18.68
C CYS A 13 36.28 13.22 17.59
N LEU A 14 35.84 11.95 17.67
CA LEU A 14 34.73 11.43 16.92
C LEU A 14 33.44 12.08 17.45
N VAL A 15 32.98 13.13 16.76
CA VAL A 15 31.63 13.64 16.93
C VAL A 15 30.69 12.62 16.29
N GLY A 16 30.14 11.74 17.13
CA GLY A 16 29.12 10.81 16.70
C GLY A 16 27.85 11.57 16.31
N PHE A 17 27.61 11.71 15.01
CA PHE A 17 26.28 12.05 14.51
C PHE A 17 25.38 10.84 14.81
N ALA A 18 24.61 10.91 15.90
CA ALA A 18 23.47 10.02 16.08
C ALA A 18 22.49 10.31 14.92
N PRO A 19 22.04 9.31 14.15
CA PRO A 19 20.95 9.52 13.22
C PRO A 19 19.73 9.90 14.07
N ILE A 20 19.24 11.11 13.89
CA ILE A 20 17.91 11.50 14.36
C ILE A 20 16.97 10.67 13.48
N ALA A 21 16.56 9.50 13.97
CA ALA A 21 15.43 8.79 13.42
C ALA A 21 14.22 9.73 13.64
N GLN A 22 13.90 10.51 12.61
CA GLN A 22 12.68 11.27 12.57
C GLN A 22 11.58 10.24 12.58
N ALA A 23 10.90 10.07 13.71
CA ALA A 23 9.66 9.31 13.75
C ALA A 23 8.76 9.94 12.68
N ALA A 24 8.40 9.19 11.67
CA ALA A 24 7.46 9.69 10.69
C ALA A 24 6.22 10.12 11.46
N ASP A 25 5.83 11.39 11.32
CA ASP A 25 4.63 11.91 11.96
C ASP A 25 3.44 11.02 11.54
N LYS A 26 2.54 10.78 12.49
CA LYS A 26 1.33 10.01 12.19
C LYS A 26 0.55 10.75 11.11
N PRO A 27 0.04 10.03 10.08
CA PRO A 27 -0.73 10.67 9.05
C PRO A 27 -2.01 11.29 9.63
N THR A 28 -2.36 12.47 9.16
CA THR A 28 -3.60 13.18 9.48
C THR A 28 -4.81 12.54 8.80
N ASP A 29 -6.03 12.81 9.25
CA ASP A 29 -7.25 12.30 8.62
C ASP A 29 -7.34 12.63 7.11
N PRO A 30 -7.01 13.85 6.61
CA PRO A 30 -6.93 14.14 5.18
C PRO A 30 -5.90 13.28 4.43
N GLU A 31 -4.74 13.03 5.01
CA GLU A 31 -3.71 12.17 4.42
C GLU A 31 -4.13 10.71 4.43
N ILE A 32 -4.76 10.23 5.52
CA ILE A 32 -5.32 8.87 5.63
C ILE A 32 -6.38 8.65 4.56
N ALA A 33 -7.29 9.60 4.37
CA ALA A 33 -8.32 9.51 3.35
C ALA A 33 -7.70 9.43 1.94
N HIS A 34 -6.65 10.21 1.66
CA HIS A 34 -5.95 10.18 0.39
C HIS A 34 -5.17 8.87 0.18
N ILE A 35 -4.49 8.35 1.20
CA ILE A 35 -3.77 7.06 1.14
C ILE A 35 -4.75 5.92 0.84
N ALA A 36 -5.85 5.84 1.59
CA ALA A 36 -6.85 4.78 1.44
C ALA A 36 -7.52 4.81 0.05
N TYR A 37 -7.90 6.00 -0.43
CA TYR A 37 -8.47 6.17 -1.76
C TYR A 37 -7.46 5.79 -2.86
N THR A 38 -6.21 6.22 -2.73
CA THR A 38 -5.15 5.92 -3.71
C THR A 38 -4.89 4.41 -3.78
N ALA A 39 -4.77 3.74 -2.63
CA ALA A 39 -4.59 2.30 -2.58
C ALA A 39 -5.74 1.56 -3.28
N SER A 40 -6.99 1.94 -2.97
CA SER A 40 -8.17 1.35 -3.61
C SER A 40 -8.23 1.61 -5.12
N ALA A 41 -7.88 2.82 -5.59
CA ALA A 41 -7.86 3.15 -7.02
C ALA A 41 -6.81 2.34 -7.79
N ILE A 42 -5.65 2.10 -7.19
CA ILE A 42 -4.58 1.27 -7.76
C ILE A 42 -5.06 -0.16 -7.99
N ASP A 43 -5.75 -0.74 -7.02
CA ASP A 43 -6.28 -2.10 -7.12
C ASP A 43 -7.35 -2.21 -8.21
N ILE A 44 -8.27 -1.26 -8.30
CA ILE A 44 -9.25 -1.20 -9.38
C ILE A 44 -8.57 -1.21 -10.77
N GLU A 45 -7.49 -0.46 -10.93
CA GLU A 45 -6.78 -0.42 -12.21
C GLU A 45 -6.02 -1.72 -12.51
N ALA A 46 -5.45 -2.39 -11.50
CA ALA A 46 -4.83 -3.71 -11.63
C ALA A 46 -5.88 -4.77 -12.01
N ALA A 47 -7.04 -4.74 -11.34
CA ALA A 47 -8.14 -5.65 -11.62
C ALA A 47 -8.72 -5.45 -13.03
N LYS A 48 -8.88 -4.20 -13.50
CA LYS A 48 -9.29 -3.91 -14.88
C LYS A 48 -8.30 -4.44 -15.91
N LEU A 49 -7.00 -4.38 -15.63
CA LEU A 49 -5.98 -4.98 -16.49
C LEU A 49 -6.15 -6.50 -16.54
N ALA A 50 -6.39 -7.15 -15.40
CA ALA A 50 -6.61 -8.59 -15.34
C ALA A 50 -7.86 -9.02 -16.10
N ILE A 51 -8.96 -8.30 -15.98
CA ILE A 51 -10.19 -8.55 -16.76
C ILE A 51 -9.92 -8.45 -18.29
N ALA A 52 -9.06 -7.52 -18.70
CA ALA A 52 -8.75 -7.32 -20.11
C ALA A 52 -7.79 -8.37 -20.68
N LYS A 53 -6.85 -8.90 -19.88
CA LYS A 53 -5.77 -9.79 -20.34
C LYS A 53 -6.01 -11.26 -20.04
N SER A 54 -6.58 -11.60 -18.90
CA SER A 54 -6.79 -12.98 -18.49
C SER A 54 -7.97 -13.63 -19.21
N LYS A 55 -7.84 -14.94 -19.45
CA LYS A 55 -8.92 -15.81 -19.92
C LYS A 55 -9.27 -16.90 -18.89
N THR A 56 -8.55 -16.93 -17.80
CA THR A 56 -8.78 -17.88 -16.71
C THR A 56 -9.95 -17.41 -15.87
N LYS A 57 -11.01 -18.19 -15.82
CA LYS A 57 -12.27 -17.80 -15.17
C LYS A 57 -12.07 -17.37 -13.72
N ALA A 58 -11.29 -18.11 -12.93
CA ALA A 58 -11.05 -17.79 -11.53
C ALA A 58 -10.38 -16.42 -11.36
N VAL A 59 -9.42 -16.07 -12.20
CA VAL A 59 -8.72 -14.78 -12.20
C VAL A 59 -9.67 -13.65 -12.58
N VAL A 60 -10.49 -13.85 -13.63
CA VAL A 60 -11.46 -12.84 -14.08
C VAL A 60 -12.55 -12.62 -13.05
N ASP A 61 -13.06 -13.69 -12.43
CA ASP A 61 -14.07 -13.58 -11.37
C ASP A 61 -13.51 -12.82 -10.17
N PHE A 62 -12.31 -13.17 -9.71
CA PHE A 62 -11.60 -12.45 -8.64
C PHE A 62 -11.43 -10.96 -8.98
N ALA A 63 -10.92 -10.64 -10.17
CA ALA A 63 -10.73 -9.27 -10.60
C ALA A 63 -12.04 -8.45 -10.67
N ASN A 64 -13.16 -9.08 -11.06
CA ASN A 64 -14.47 -8.44 -11.03
C ASN A 64 -14.94 -8.14 -9.58
N ASP A 65 -14.65 -9.03 -8.63
CA ASP A 65 -14.94 -8.80 -7.22
C ASP A 65 -14.11 -7.61 -6.69
N MET A 66 -12.82 -7.51 -7.06
CA MET A 66 -11.98 -6.36 -6.70
C MET A 66 -12.57 -5.04 -7.19
N VAL A 67 -12.91 -4.95 -8.49
CA VAL A 67 -13.53 -3.73 -9.04
C VAL A 67 -14.80 -3.37 -8.28
N ARG A 68 -15.73 -4.34 -8.12
CA ARG A 68 -17.02 -4.10 -7.46
C ARG A 68 -16.85 -3.58 -6.03
N ASP A 69 -16.05 -4.25 -5.23
CA ASP A 69 -15.96 -3.98 -3.79
C ASP A 69 -15.14 -2.72 -3.50
N HIS A 70 -14.04 -2.51 -4.23
CA HIS A 70 -13.25 -1.29 -4.11
C HIS A 70 -14.00 -0.04 -4.61
N GLU A 71 -14.76 -0.14 -5.71
CA GLU A 71 -15.61 0.97 -6.15
C GLU A 71 -16.69 1.30 -5.10
N ALA A 72 -17.29 0.30 -4.46
CA ALA A 72 -18.27 0.51 -3.40
C ALA A 72 -17.66 1.19 -2.16
N VAL A 73 -16.46 0.79 -1.75
CA VAL A 73 -15.73 1.44 -0.63
C VAL A 73 -15.35 2.87 -1.01
N ASN A 74 -14.90 3.12 -2.24
CA ASN A 74 -14.55 4.46 -2.72
C ASN A 74 -15.74 5.42 -2.71
N VAL A 75 -16.94 4.96 -3.09
CA VAL A 75 -18.16 5.78 -3.00
C VAL A 75 -18.41 6.19 -1.55
N GLN A 76 -18.32 5.26 -0.60
CA GLN A 76 -18.50 5.58 0.84
C GLN A 76 -17.42 6.55 1.35
N ALA A 77 -16.16 6.39 0.90
CA ALA A 77 -15.07 7.30 1.27
C ALA A 77 -15.30 8.72 0.74
N LEU A 78 -15.70 8.85 -0.51
CA LEU A 78 -16.02 10.15 -1.13
C LEU A 78 -17.22 10.83 -0.47
N ASP A 79 -18.27 10.09 -0.13
CA ASP A 79 -19.42 10.63 0.59
C ASP A 79 -19.03 11.08 2.00
N LEU A 80 -18.15 10.33 2.68
CA LEU A 80 -17.68 10.69 4.02
C LEU A 80 -16.84 11.98 3.99
N VAL A 81 -15.84 12.11 3.12
CA VAL A 81 -15.01 13.32 3.05
C VAL A 81 -15.85 14.54 2.67
N LYS A 82 -16.87 14.37 1.80
CA LYS A 82 -17.83 15.43 1.49
C LYS A 82 -18.68 15.83 2.69
N LYS A 83 -19.22 14.84 3.43
CA LYS A 83 -19.99 15.06 4.65
C LYS A 83 -19.19 15.81 5.71
N LEU A 84 -17.93 15.43 5.89
CA LEU A 84 -17.03 16.03 6.88
C LEU A 84 -16.41 17.36 6.40
N ASN A 85 -16.66 17.77 5.15
CA ASN A 85 -16.03 18.93 4.52
C ASN A 85 -14.49 18.87 4.60
N VAL A 86 -13.92 17.67 4.40
CA VAL A 86 -12.48 17.40 4.40
C VAL A 86 -12.01 17.27 2.96
N THR A 87 -10.88 17.89 2.64
CA THR A 87 -10.19 17.69 1.36
C THR A 87 -9.06 16.69 1.58
N PRO A 88 -9.07 15.51 0.91
CA PRO A 88 -7.95 14.58 1.00
C PRO A 88 -6.63 15.23 0.56
N GLU A 89 -5.56 14.96 1.29
CA GLU A 89 -4.25 15.56 1.05
C GLU A 89 -3.26 14.54 0.50
N ASP A 90 -2.67 14.90 -0.65
CA ASP A 90 -1.57 14.15 -1.26
C ASP A 90 -0.33 14.17 -0.34
N ASN A 91 0.32 13.02 -0.22
CA ASN A 91 1.42 12.83 0.71
C ASN A 91 2.48 11.86 0.16
N TYR A 92 3.58 11.70 0.91
CA TYR A 92 4.67 10.81 0.49
C TYR A 92 4.20 9.37 0.27
N THR A 93 3.36 8.83 1.15
CA THR A 93 2.87 7.44 1.06
C THR A 93 2.02 7.22 -0.19
N SER A 94 1.06 8.11 -0.46
CA SER A 94 0.22 8.00 -1.67
C SER A 94 1.02 8.11 -2.96
N LYS A 95 2.04 8.98 -3.00
CA LYS A 95 2.97 9.08 -4.13
C LYS A 95 3.79 7.81 -4.33
N ALA A 96 4.32 7.26 -3.24
CA ALA A 96 5.09 6.01 -3.28
C ALA A 96 4.24 4.83 -3.77
N LEU A 97 2.99 4.73 -3.30
CA LEU A 97 2.03 3.73 -3.78
C LEU A 97 1.76 3.87 -5.28
N THR A 98 1.51 5.08 -5.76
CA THR A 98 1.28 5.36 -7.18
C THR A 98 2.48 4.96 -8.05
N GLN A 99 3.70 5.26 -7.60
CA GLN A 99 4.91 4.89 -8.33
C GLN A 99 5.10 3.36 -8.36
N ALA A 100 4.95 2.70 -7.20
CA ALA A 100 5.07 1.24 -7.12
C ALA A 100 4.04 0.53 -8.01
N ALA A 101 2.80 1.03 -8.05
CA ALA A 101 1.76 0.50 -8.91
C ALA A 101 2.07 0.69 -10.40
N ALA A 102 2.64 1.83 -10.80
CA ALA A 102 3.07 2.06 -12.17
C ALA A 102 4.18 1.08 -12.59
N ASP A 103 5.14 0.84 -11.70
CA ASP A 103 6.24 -0.10 -11.93
C ASP A 103 5.73 -1.54 -12.05
N GLU A 104 4.78 -1.94 -11.20
CA GLU A 104 4.17 -3.28 -11.24
C GLU A 104 3.33 -3.46 -12.51
N ARG A 105 2.49 -2.48 -12.84
CA ARG A 105 1.73 -2.50 -14.09
C ARG A 105 2.64 -2.66 -15.31
N ALA A 106 3.78 -1.96 -15.35
CA ALA A 106 4.74 -2.08 -16.45
C ALA A 106 5.38 -3.47 -16.56
N LYS A 107 5.43 -4.25 -15.46
CA LYS A 107 5.82 -5.67 -15.49
C LYS A 107 4.68 -6.54 -16.01
N LEU A 108 3.47 -6.39 -15.46
CA LEU A 108 2.29 -7.16 -15.84
C LEU A 108 1.92 -6.95 -17.32
N ASP A 109 2.10 -5.76 -17.87
CA ASP A 109 1.82 -5.46 -19.28
C ASP A 109 2.66 -6.29 -20.26
N LYS A 110 3.84 -6.77 -19.83
CA LYS A 110 4.75 -7.60 -20.63
C LYS A 110 4.43 -9.09 -20.60
N LEU A 111 3.50 -9.49 -19.74
CA LEU A 111 3.13 -10.89 -19.53
C LEU A 111 1.77 -11.17 -20.19
N ASP A 112 1.57 -12.42 -20.60
CA ASP A 112 0.30 -12.92 -21.15
C ASP A 112 0.02 -14.34 -20.65
N GLY A 113 -1.25 -14.77 -20.75
CA GLY A 113 -1.71 -16.11 -20.40
C GLY A 113 -1.34 -16.49 -18.96
N ALA A 114 -0.93 -17.73 -18.73
CA ALA A 114 -0.66 -18.26 -17.41
C ALA A 114 0.44 -17.48 -16.64
N ALA A 115 1.42 -16.90 -17.35
CA ALA A 115 2.45 -16.09 -16.72
C ALA A 115 1.90 -14.76 -16.18
N PHE A 116 0.98 -14.13 -16.91
CA PHE A 116 0.25 -12.97 -16.46
C PHE A 116 -0.64 -13.31 -15.26
N ASP A 117 -1.46 -14.37 -15.37
CA ASP A 117 -2.41 -14.78 -14.35
C ASP A 117 -1.70 -15.02 -13.01
N LYS A 118 -0.61 -15.79 -13.05
CA LYS A 118 0.22 -16.06 -11.86
C LYS A 118 0.78 -14.77 -11.27
N ALA A 119 1.42 -13.94 -12.06
CA ALA A 119 2.05 -12.69 -11.58
C ALA A 119 1.01 -11.71 -11.00
N TYR A 120 -0.16 -11.58 -11.63
CA TYR A 120 -1.25 -10.75 -11.12
C TYR A 120 -1.72 -11.24 -9.77
N VAL A 121 -2.06 -12.52 -9.64
CA VAL A 121 -2.60 -13.07 -8.38
C VAL A 121 -1.58 -13.05 -7.25
N GLU A 122 -0.30 -13.35 -7.54
CA GLU A 122 0.78 -13.22 -6.56
C GLU A 122 0.95 -11.76 -6.08
N ASN A 123 0.82 -10.78 -6.99
CA ASN A 123 0.80 -9.37 -6.63
C ASN A 123 -0.38 -9.03 -5.72
N GLU A 124 -1.58 -9.53 -6.02
CA GLU A 124 -2.78 -9.27 -5.21
C GLU A 124 -2.65 -9.82 -3.78
N VAL A 125 -2.08 -11.02 -3.61
CA VAL A 125 -1.77 -11.56 -2.27
C VAL A 125 -0.82 -10.63 -1.51
N ALA A 126 0.28 -10.23 -2.14
CA ALA A 126 1.27 -9.37 -1.50
C ALA A 126 0.72 -7.97 -1.21
N TYR A 127 -0.03 -7.40 -2.14
CA TYR A 127 -0.62 -6.08 -2.04
C TYR A 127 -1.67 -6.01 -0.92
N HIS A 128 -2.63 -6.93 -0.89
CA HIS A 128 -3.65 -6.97 0.16
C HIS A 128 -3.05 -7.20 1.54
N LYS A 129 -2.02 -8.05 1.65
CA LYS A 129 -1.29 -8.22 2.91
C LYS A 129 -0.68 -6.89 3.36
N GLN A 130 -0.01 -6.15 2.49
CA GLN A 130 0.59 -4.86 2.82
C GLN A 130 -0.46 -3.83 3.21
N VAL A 131 -1.59 -3.75 2.49
CA VAL A 131 -2.69 -2.83 2.79
C VAL A 131 -3.34 -3.17 4.13
N ASN A 132 -3.61 -4.44 4.40
CA ASN A 132 -4.18 -4.89 5.68
C ASN A 132 -3.24 -4.56 6.84
N ASP A 133 -1.94 -4.87 6.73
CA ASP A 133 -0.94 -4.52 7.74
C ASP A 133 -0.90 -3.00 8.01
N ALA A 134 -0.96 -2.17 6.95
CA ALA A 134 -0.98 -0.70 7.07
C ALA A 134 -2.29 -0.19 7.73
N LEU A 135 -3.43 -0.76 7.38
CA LEU A 135 -4.70 -0.43 8.03
C LEU A 135 -4.67 -0.73 9.53
N GLU A 136 -4.22 -1.93 9.91
CA GLU A 136 -4.19 -2.38 11.30
C GLU A 136 -3.18 -1.61 12.15
N THR A 137 -1.98 -1.37 11.61
CA THR A 137 -0.86 -0.88 12.43
C THR A 137 -0.65 0.63 12.35
N LEU A 138 -1.15 1.29 11.32
CA LEU A 138 -0.92 2.71 11.08
C LEU A 138 -2.21 3.51 10.89
N LEU A 139 -3.02 3.20 9.87
CA LEU A 139 -4.10 4.12 9.45
C LEU A 139 -5.24 4.15 10.47
N ILE A 140 -5.75 2.99 10.91
CA ILE A 140 -6.83 2.90 11.91
C ILE A 140 -6.39 3.49 13.26
N PRO A 141 -5.19 3.16 13.80
CA PRO A 141 -4.73 3.78 15.04
C PRO A 141 -4.46 5.28 14.96
N SER A 142 -4.20 5.82 13.76
CA SER A 142 -3.91 7.24 13.55
C SER A 142 -5.16 8.08 13.28
N ALA A 143 -6.24 7.46 12.80
CA ALA A 143 -7.49 8.15 12.48
C ALA A 143 -8.12 8.75 13.75
N GLU A 144 -8.33 10.09 13.73
CA GLU A 144 -8.94 10.84 14.82
C GLU A 144 -10.47 10.93 14.66
N ASN A 145 -10.97 11.03 13.43
CA ASN A 145 -12.39 11.06 13.14
C ASN A 145 -13.00 9.66 13.27
N ALA A 146 -14.02 9.51 14.12
CA ALA A 146 -14.64 8.21 14.41
C ALA A 146 -15.33 7.57 13.19
N GLU A 147 -15.88 8.36 12.28
CA GLU A 147 -16.53 7.85 11.07
C GLU A 147 -15.49 7.37 10.05
N LEU A 148 -14.38 8.10 9.90
CA LEU A 148 -13.25 7.65 9.09
C LEU A 148 -12.69 6.35 9.64
N LYS A 149 -12.45 6.27 10.93
CA LYS A 149 -11.98 5.05 11.59
C LYS A 149 -12.90 3.86 11.34
N SER A 150 -14.20 4.04 11.51
CA SER A 150 -15.20 2.99 11.25
C SER A 150 -15.22 2.54 9.79
N LEU A 151 -15.03 3.47 8.84
CA LEU A 151 -14.94 3.13 7.42
C LEU A 151 -13.67 2.32 7.12
N LEU A 152 -12.53 2.69 7.70
CA LEU A 152 -11.27 1.94 7.57
C LEU A 152 -11.39 0.53 8.17
N GLU A 153 -12.02 0.37 9.33
CA GLU A 153 -12.28 -0.93 9.96
C GLU A 153 -13.21 -1.81 9.11
N THR A 154 -14.17 -1.19 8.42
CA THR A 154 -15.05 -1.90 7.48
C THR A 154 -14.28 -2.34 6.24
N GLY A 155 -13.45 -1.45 5.67
CA GLY A 155 -12.56 -1.76 4.55
C GLY A 155 -11.60 -2.90 4.88
N LEU A 156 -10.98 -2.87 6.06
CA LEU A 156 -10.06 -3.92 6.50
C LEU A 156 -10.70 -5.31 6.45
N LYS A 157 -11.95 -5.46 6.92
CA LYS A 157 -12.64 -6.76 6.88
C LYS A 157 -12.86 -7.26 5.45
N ILE A 158 -13.21 -6.36 4.54
CA ILE A 158 -13.40 -6.68 3.13
C ILE A 158 -12.06 -7.11 2.52
N PHE A 159 -11.00 -6.35 2.74
CA PHE A 159 -9.68 -6.57 2.15
C PHE A 159 -8.97 -7.80 2.72
N GLN A 160 -9.23 -8.16 3.97
CA GLN A 160 -8.81 -9.46 4.51
C GLN A 160 -9.50 -10.63 3.78
N GLY A 161 -10.78 -10.47 3.41
CA GLY A 161 -11.48 -11.43 2.56
C GLY A 161 -10.88 -11.52 1.15
N HIS A 162 -10.50 -10.39 0.56
CA HIS A 162 -9.81 -10.35 -0.74
C HIS A 162 -8.46 -11.05 -0.70
N GLN A 163 -7.66 -10.83 0.36
CA GLN A 163 -6.39 -11.53 0.53
C GLN A 163 -6.58 -13.06 0.54
N GLN A 164 -7.53 -13.56 1.34
CA GLN A 164 -7.84 -15.00 1.40
C GLN A 164 -8.31 -15.54 0.04
N HIS A 165 -9.12 -14.77 -0.70
CA HIS A 165 -9.58 -15.15 -2.04
C HIS A 165 -8.39 -15.19 -3.02
N ALA A 166 -7.51 -14.19 -3.01
CA ALA A 166 -6.29 -14.18 -3.83
C ALA A 166 -5.39 -15.39 -3.52
N GLU A 167 -5.18 -15.72 -2.24
CA GLU A 167 -4.40 -16.88 -1.80
C GLU A 167 -5.02 -18.20 -2.32
N HIS A 168 -6.34 -18.30 -2.34
CA HIS A 168 -7.04 -19.46 -2.90
C HIS A 168 -6.84 -19.56 -4.43
N VAL A 169 -7.06 -18.47 -5.15
CA VAL A 169 -6.84 -18.43 -6.61
C VAL A 169 -5.38 -18.73 -6.95
N ALA A 170 -4.41 -18.22 -6.15
CA ALA A 170 -3.00 -18.55 -6.35
C ALA A 170 -2.73 -20.06 -6.27
N THR A 171 -3.35 -20.74 -5.30
CA THR A 171 -3.24 -22.21 -5.15
C THR A 171 -3.85 -22.95 -6.33
N ASP A 172 -4.95 -22.46 -6.88
CA ASP A 172 -5.62 -23.09 -8.04
C ASP A 172 -4.82 -22.93 -9.35
N LEU A 173 -3.86 -22.02 -9.40
CA LEU A 173 -2.99 -21.77 -10.55
C LEU A 173 -1.67 -22.57 -10.53
N GLU A 174 -1.38 -23.31 -9.45
CA GLU A 174 -0.20 -24.18 -9.33
C GLU A 174 -0.41 -25.52 -10.08
#